data_6cd1be3c53b6272ecbe0fb52088f0532
#
_entry.id   6cd1be3c53b6272ecbe0fb52088f0532
#
_cell.length_a   1.000
_cell.length_b   1.000
_cell.length_c   1.000
_cell.angle_alpha   90.00
_cell.angle_beta   90.00
_cell.angle_gamma   90.00
#
_symmetry.space_group_name_H-M   'P 1'
#
loop_
_entity.id
_entity.type
_entity.pdbx_description
1 polymer ?
#
loop_
_entity_poly.entity_id
_entity_poly.type
_entity_poly.pdbx_seq_one_letter_code
_entity_poly.pdbx_strand_id
1 'polypeptide(L)'
;MMDFGSLANTQATSGSKRLKPWGIYPVKFKGVEVRSITGKKDPTMTYKILTTKFEGEMGYYNEDIFFPTEASTKRNTYTNKEGHEKEMPSGFEQTMTYIAQLAGVLNPDGFKKMQTASSKFKSFDDVCKALETILKSKVDTDCYIKIVGRNRDGRIQPAFPNITALNKEGKVFTSDNFISLKPELLGFSEYEETQMKAVKEAKPTTMPTTESNVDTPSEDNDDFSDLL
;
A
#
# COMPACT_ATOMS: atom_id res chain seq x y z
N MET A 1 -25.02 24.85 33.25
CA MET A 1 -23.57 25.05 33.50
C MET A 1 -22.86 23.89 32.80
N MET A 2 -22.14 24.16 31.69
CA MET A 2 -21.40 23.12 30.99
C MET A 2 -20.12 22.83 31.77
N ASP A 3 -19.92 21.57 32.14
CA ASP A 3 -18.71 21.13 32.83
C ASP A 3 -17.60 20.85 31.79
N PHE A 4 -16.58 21.70 31.75
CA PHE A 4 -15.40 21.54 30.87
C PHE A 4 -14.28 20.75 31.53
N GLY A 5 -14.50 20.14 32.72
CA GLY A 5 -13.50 19.34 33.41
C GLY A 5 -13.09 18.06 32.70
N SER A 6 -13.92 17.57 31.76
CA SER A 6 -13.60 16.39 30.94
C SER A 6 -12.53 16.63 29.87
N LEU A 7 -12.29 17.90 29.48
CA LEU A 7 -11.27 18.25 28.48
C LEU A 7 -9.83 18.08 29.00
N ALA A 8 -9.62 18.16 30.32
CA ALA A 8 -8.28 18.01 30.92
C ALA A 8 -7.75 16.57 30.84
N ASN A 9 -8.62 15.57 30.65
CA ASN A 9 -8.27 14.16 30.54
C ASN A 9 -8.40 13.61 29.12
N THR A 10 -8.76 14.44 28.15
CA THR A 10 -8.73 14.03 26.75
C THR A 10 -7.27 14.06 26.30
N GLN A 11 -6.58 12.93 26.44
CA GLN A 11 -5.32 12.74 25.69
C GLN A 11 -5.67 12.98 24.24
N ALA A 12 -5.06 14.01 23.65
CA ALA A 12 -5.06 14.16 22.22
C ALA A 12 -4.53 12.84 21.64
N THR A 13 -5.41 12.02 21.09
CA THR A 13 -5.00 10.88 20.28
C THR A 13 -4.14 11.47 19.16
N SER A 14 -2.82 11.41 19.35
CA SER A 14 -1.88 11.72 18.29
C SER A 14 -2.27 10.80 17.15
N GLY A 15 -2.93 11.33 16.12
CA GLY A 15 -3.38 10.54 14.98
C GLY A 15 -2.20 9.69 14.52
N SER A 16 -2.34 8.37 14.50
CA SER A 16 -1.24 7.47 14.18
C SER A 16 -0.71 7.87 12.80
N LYS A 17 0.57 8.21 12.75
CA LYS A 17 1.20 8.68 11.52
C LYS A 17 1.37 7.50 10.58
N ARG A 18 1.18 7.73 9.29
CA ARG A 18 1.51 6.73 8.28
C ARG A 18 3.00 6.40 8.33
N LEU A 19 3.37 5.11 8.27
CA LEU A 19 4.76 4.67 8.23
C LEU A 19 5.49 5.31 7.05
N LYS A 20 6.75 5.68 7.28
CA LYS A 20 7.59 6.32 6.27
C LYS A 20 8.17 5.28 5.30
N PRO A 21 8.54 5.66 4.07
CA PRO A 21 9.28 4.78 3.16
C PRO A 21 10.67 4.46 3.69
N TRP A 22 11.23 3.35 3.18
CA TRP A 22 12.56 2.83 3.45
C TRP A 22 12.77 2.39 4.90
N GLY A 23 11.88 1.52 5.40
CA GLY A 23 12.00 0.96 6.73
C GLY A 23 11.44 -0.45 6.85
N ILE A 24 11.95 -1.17 7.86
CA ILE A 24 11.36 -2.42 8.35
C ILE A 24 10.76 -2.08 9.69
N TYR A 25 9.46 -2.31 9.83
CA TYR A 25 8.68 -1.84 10.97
C TYR A 25 8.03 -2.99 11.73
N PRO A 26 8.21 -3.04 13.07
CA PRO A 26 7.40 -3.91 13.91
C PRO A 26 5.97 -3.39 13.95
N VAL A 27 5.02 -4.25 13.63
CA VAL A 27 3.60 -3.93 13.55
C VAL A 27 2.74 -5.11 13.98
N LYS A 28 1.47 -4.83 14.28
CA LYS A 28 0.41 -5.83 14.40
C LYS A 28 -0.40 -5.87 13.12
N PHE A 29 -0.67 -7.07 12.63
CA PHE A 29 -1.64 -7.27 11.56
C PHE A 29 -3.05 -6.96 12.10
N LYS A 30 -3.76 -6.01 11.48
CA LYS A 30 -5.09 -5.57 11.92
C LYS A 30 -6.24 -6.13 11.09
N GLY A 31 -5.93 -6.95 10.09
CA GLY A 31 -6.93 -7.61 9.27
C GLY A 31 -6.87 -7.23 7.79
N VAL A 32 -7.75 -7.89 7.05
CA VAL A 32 -8.07 -7.57 5.65
C VAL A 32 -9.54 -7.28 5.54
N GLU A 33 -9.91 -6.42 4.61
CA GLU A 33 -11.31 -6.12 4.30
C GLU A 33 -11.49 -5.84 2.81
N VAL A 34 -12.63 -6.20 2.28
CA VAL A 34 -13.08 -5.77 0.95
C VAL A 34 -13.99 -4.56 1.12
N ARG A 35 -13.67 -3.49 0.40
CA ARG A 35 -14.49 -2.28 0.39
C ARG A 35 -14.67 -1.73 -1.03
N SER A 36 -15.68 -0.91 -1.21
CA SER A 36 -15.92 -0.19 -2.45
C SER A 36 -15.48 1.26 -2.29
N ILE A 37 -14.83 1.79 -3.33
CA ILE A 37 -14.43 3.19 -3.39
C ILE A 37 -14.96 3.83 -4.66
N THR A 38 -15.34 5.10 -4.56
CA THR A 38 -15.76 5.89 -5.72
C THR A 38 -14.54 6.44 -6.45
N GLY A 39 -14.57 6.43 -7.77
CA GLY A 39 -13.51 6.97 -8.61
C GLY A 39 -13.34 8.48 -8.41
N LYS A 40 -12.10 8.95 -8.18
CA LYS A 40 -11.82 10.39 -8.02
C LYS A 40 -12.02 11.19 -9.31
N LYS A 41 -11.72 10.58 -10.47
CA LYS A 41 -11.84 11.21 -11.79
C LYS A 41 -13.24 11.05 -12.38
N ASP A 42 -13.93 9.98 -12.01
CA ASP A 42 -15.28 9.68 -12.43
C ASP A 42 -16.07 9.16 -11.24
N PRO A 43 -16.88 10.03 -10.61
CA PRO A 43 -17.68 9.67 -9.43
C PRO A 43 -18.77 8.63 -9.72
N THR A 44 -19.08 8.34 -10.97
CA THR A 44 -20.04 7.29 -11.35
C THR A 44 -19.43 5.90 -11.29
N MET A 45 -18.10 5.80 -11.33
CA MET A 45 -17.37 4.54 -11.27
C MET A 45 -17.11 4.12 -9.82
N THR A 46 -17.46 2.88 -9.52
CA THR A 46 -17.18 2.25 -8.23
C THR A 46 -16.18 1.11 -8.42
N TYR A 47 -15.12 1.11 -7.63
CA TYR A 47 -14.08 0.09 -7.66
C TYR A 47 -14.11 -0.71 -6.37
N LYS A 48 -13.99 -2.04 -6.47
CA LYS A 48 -13.71 -2.89 -5.32
C LYS A 48 -12.21 -2.93 -5.05
N ILE A 49 -11.84 -2.86 -3.79
CA ILE A 49 -10.46 -2.97 -3.33
C ILE A 49 -10.38 -3.93 -2.15
N LEU A 50 -9.25 -4.65 -2.09
CA LEU A 50 -8.82 -5.39 -0.92
C LEU A 50 -7.87 -4.51 -0.13
N THR A 51 -8.23 -4.16 1.09
CA THR A 51 -7.39 -3.38 2.00
C THR A 51 -6.80 -4.29 3.06
N THR A 52 -5.48 -4.25 3.22
CA THR A 52 -4.76 -4.90 4.32
C THR A 52 -4.27 -3.84 5.31
N LYS A 53 -4.47 -4.07 6.60
CA LYS A 53 -4.20 -3.08 7.65
C LYS A 53 -3.10 -3.55 8.59
N PHE A 54 -2.18 -2.64 8.90
CA PHE A 54 -1.09 -2.83 9.85
C PHE A 54 -0.98 -1.61 10.76
N GLU A 55 -0.68 -1.83 12.04
CA GLU A 55 -0.52 -0.77 13.02
C GLU A 55 0.57 -1.13 14.03
N GLY A 56 1.40 -0.16 14.39
CA GLY A 56 2.47 -0.29 15.37
C GLY A 56 2.72 1.04 16.09
N GLU A 57 3.66 1.05 17.02
CA GLU A 57 4.00 2.25 17.79
C GLU A 57 4.51 3.40 16.90
N MET A 58 5.19 3.07 15.79
CA MET A 58 5.73 4.06 14.86
C MET A 58 4.70 4.60 13.87
N GLY A 59 3.52 4.01 13.81
CA GLY A 59 2.44 4.43 12.91
C GLY A 59 1.68 3.27 12.29
N TYR A 60 0.92 3.57 11.24
CA TYR A 60 0.11 2.60 10.52
C TYR A 60 0.49 2.51 9.04
N TYR A 61 0.14 1.40 8.42
CA TYR A 61 0.21 1.22 6.98
C TYR A 61 -1.00 0.42 6.47
N ASN A 62 -1.66 0.95 5.46
CA ASN A 62 -2.72 0.25 4.76
C ASN A 62 -2.30 0.10 3.28
N GLU A 63 -2.41 -1.11 2.76
CA GLU A 63 -2.23 -1.40 1.34
C GLU A 63 -3.59 -1.65 0.70
N ASP A 64 -3.87 -0.88 -0.33
CA ASP A 64 -5.10 -0.98 -1.12
C ASP A 64 -4.79 -1.63 -2.48
N ILE A 65 -5.35 -2.78 -2.73
CA ILE A 65 -5.21 -3.54 -3.97
C ILE A 65 -6.53 -3.50 -4.72
N PHE A 66 -6.52 -2.91 -5.91
CA PHE A 66 -7.69 -2.94 -6.78
C PHE A 66 -7.99 -4.36 -7.24
N PHE A 67 -9.28 -4.70 -7.34
CA PHE A 67 -9.68 -5.97 -7.88
C PHE A 67 -9.17 -6.12 -9.31
N PRO A 68 -8.57 -7.28 -9.64
CA PRO A 68 -8.07 -7.53 -10.97
C PRO A 68 -9.19 -7.44 -12.03
N THR A 69 -8.88 -6.79 -13.14
CA THR A 69 -9.71 -6.73 -14.32
C THR A 69 -9.15 -7.67 -15.39
N GLU A 70 -9.88 -7.91 -16.47
CA GLU A 70 -9.38 -8.67 -17.61
C GLU A 70 -8.04 -8.10 -18.15
N ALA A 71 -7.92 -6.78 -18.21
CA ALA A 71 -6.68 -6.12 -18.61
C ALA A 71 -5.51 -6.43 -17.68
N SER A 72 -5.76 -6.60 -16.38
CA SER A 72 -4.71 -6.89 -15.41
C SER A 72 -4.18 -8.33 -15.47
N THR A 73 -4.80 -9.23 -16.24
CA THR A 73 -4.30 -10.60 -16.47
C THR A 73 -3.22 -10.67 -17.54
N LYS A 74 -3.08 -9.62 -18.36
CA LYS A 74 -2.07 -9.55 -19.41
C LYS A 74 -0.71 -9.18 -18.81
N ARG A 75 0.33 -9.87 -19.26
CA ARG A 75 1.71 -9.53 -18.93
C ARG A 75 2.17 -8.40 -19.87
N ASN A 76 2.95 -7.50 -19.31
CA ASN A 76 3.61 -6.44 -20.06
C ASN A 76 5.04 -6.88 -20.38
N THR A 77 5.53 -6.54 -21.56
CA THR A 77 6.94 -6.70 -21.93
C THR A 77 7.68 -5.38 -21.75
N TYR A 78 8.95 -5.46 -21.45
CA TYR A 78 9.85 -4.31 -21.43
C TYR A 78 11.22 -4.72 -21.99
N THR A 79 11.89 -3.79 -22.64
CA THR A 79 13.26 -4.01 -23.11
C THR A 79 14.23 -3.59 -22.02
N ASN A 80 15.10 -4.49 -21.60
CA ASN A 80 16.13 -4.19 -20.62
C ASN A 80 17.27 -3.33 -21.22
N LYS A 81 18.22 -2.89 -20.40
CA LYS A 81 19.36 -2.05 -20.87
C LYS A 81 20.26 -2.73 -21.91
N GLU A 82 20.20 -4.05 -22.00
CA GLU A 82 20.96 -4.88 -22.95
C GLU A 82 20.20 -5.12 -24.27
N GLY A 83 19.01 -4.53 -24.41
CA GLY A 83 18.17 -4.67 -25.61
C GLY A 83 17.32 -5.95 -25.64
N HIS A 84 17.30 -6.75 -24.59
CA HIS A 84 16.51 -7.96 -24.53
C HIS A 84 15.08 -7.66 -24.03
N GLU A 85 14.11 -8.23 -24.73
CA GLU A 85 12.72 -8.19 -24.28
C GLU A 85 12.50 -9.14 -23.11
N LYS A 86 11.87 -8.64 -22.04
CA LYS A 86 11.53 -9.40 -20.83
C LYS A 86 10.08 -9.17 -20.46
N GLU A 87 9.43 -10.19 -19.95
CA GLU A 87 8.08 -10.09 -19.44
C GLU A 87 8.09 -9.68 -17.96
N MET A 88 7.10 -8.85 -17.59
CA MET A 88 6.76 -8.55 -16.21
C MET A 88 5.56 -9.37 -15.78
N PRO A 89 5.48 -9.78 -14.50
CA PRO A 89 4.26 -10.37 -13.96
C PRO A 89 3.05 -9.47 -14.23
N SER A 90 1.95 -10.07 -14.63
CA SER A 90 0.68 -9.35 -14.75
C SER A 90 0.24 -8.77 -13.40
N GLY A 91 -0.62 -7.76 -13.41
CA GLY A 91 -1.18 -7.21 -12.17
C GLY A 91 -1.92 -8.27 -11.34
N PHE A 92 -2.55 -9.24 -11.99
CA PHE A 92 -3.17 -10.38 -11.32
C PHE A 92 -2.14 -11.27 -10.62
N GLU A 93 -1.05 -11.64 -11.29
CA GLU A 93 0.03 -12.45 -10.71
C GLU A 93 0.69 -11.74 -9.53
N GLN A 94 0.89 -10.42 -9.62
CA GLN A 94 1.40 -9.61 -8.51
C GLN A 94 0.45 -9.62 -7.31
N THR A 95 -0.85 -9.47 -7.54
CA THR A 95 -1.88 -9.54 -6.50
C THR A 95 -1.91 -10.91 -5.82
N MET A 96 -1.87 -12.00 -6.61
CA MET A 96 -1.88 -13.36 -6.07
C MET A 96 -0.60 -13.66 -5.27
N THR A 97 0.55 -13.14 -5.69
CA THR A 97 1.79 -13.29 -4.93
C THR A 97 1.75 -12.48 -3.63
N TYR A 98 1.19 -11.29 -3.64
CA TYR A 98 0.95 -10.52 -2.42
C TYR A 98 0.10 -11.31 -1.43
N ILE A 99 -1.03 -11.87 -1.87
CA ILE A 99 -1.92 -12.70 -1.05
C ILE A 99 -1.17 -13.92 -0.51
N ALA A 100 -0.37 -14.58 -1.35
CA ALA A 100 0.40 -15.76 -0.97
C ALA A 100 1.44 -15.44 0.11
N GLN A 101 2.16 -14.33 0.02
CA GLN A 101 3.11 -13.89 1.05
C GLN A 101 2.38 -13.57 2.36
N LEU A 102 1.32 -12.77 2.30
CA LEU A 102 0.56 -12.38 3.47
C LEU A 102 0.01 -13.61 4.22
N ALA A 103 -0.72 -14.47 3.51
CA ALA A 103 -1.35 -15.65 4.09
C ALA A 103 -0.33 -16.72 4.49
N GLY A 104 0.71 -16.92 3.68
CA GLY A 104 1.77 -17.88 3.94
C GLY A 104 2.59 -17.56 5.19
N VAL A 105 2.80 -16.28 5.48
CA VAL A 105 3.50 -15.83 6.70
C VAL A 105 2.58 -15.88 7.92
N LEU A 106 1.38 -15.31 7.82
CA LEU A 106 0.49 -15.17 8.98
C LEU A 106 -0.24 -16.48 9.33
N ASN A 107 -0.61 -17.28 8.36
CA ASN A 107 -1.33 -18.54 8.56
C ASN A 107 -0.96 -19.61 7.51
N PRO A 108 0.21 -20.24 7.59
CA PRO A 108 0.67 -21.23 6.60
C PRO A 108 -0.32 -22.37 6.36
N ASP A 109 -0.91 -22.90 7.42
CA ASP A 109 -1.86 -24.03 7.33
C ASP A 109 -3.18 -23.59 6.70
N GLY A 110 -3.68 -22.41 7.05
CA GLY A 110 -4.84 -21.79 6.40
C GLY A 110 -4.59 -21.56 4.92
N PHE A 111 -3.39 -21.08 4.57
CA PHE A 111 -3.00 -20.86 3.18
C PHE A 111 -2.96 -22.14 2.35
N LYS A 112 -2.40 -23.23 2.90
CA LYS A 112 -2.43 -24.56 2.24
C LYS A 112 -3.85 -25.03 1.97
N LYS A 113 -4.77 -24.86 2.93
CA LYS A 113 -6.20 -25.18 2.73
C LYS A 113 -6.81 -24.33 1.63
N MET A 114 -6.52 -23.03 1.59
CA MET A 114 -6.97 -22.12 0.55
C MET A 114 -6.44 -22.52 -0.84
N GLN A 115 -5.15 -22.89 -0.94
CA GLN A 115 -4.56 -23.42 -2.18
C GLN A 115 -5.26 -24.69 -2.67
N THR A 116 -5.53 -25.66 -1.78
CA THR A 116 -6.26 -26.89 -2.11
C THR A 116 -7.68 -26.60 -2.60
N ALA A 117 -8.33 -25.57 -2.06
CA ALA A 117 -9.66 -25.17 -2.44
C ALA A 117 -9.70 -24.24 -3.68
N SER A 118 -8.55 -23.86 -4.25
CA SER A 118 -8.47 -22.85 -5.30
C SER A 118 -9.27 -23.16 -6.57
N SER A 119 -9.42 -24.44 -6.92
CA SER A 119 -10.25 -24.89 -8.07
C SER A 119 -11.75 -24.58 -7.91
N LYS A 120 -12.20 -24.25 -6.69
CA LYS A 120 -13.59 -23.90 -6.39
C LYS A 120 -13.85 -22.39 -6.51
N PHE A 121 -12.81 -21.56 -6.56
CA PHE A 121 -12.95 -20.12 -6.68
C PHE A 121 -13.39 -19.75 -8.10
N LYS A 122 -14.49 -19.04 -8.20
CA LYS A 122 -15.07 -18.56 -9.47
C LYS A 122 -14.77 -17.08 -9.73
N SER A 123 -14.34 -16.37 -8.69
CA SER A 123 -14.13 -14.93 -8.75
C SER A 123 -13.03 -14.50 -7.77
N PHE A 124 -12.53 -13.30 -7.94
CA PHE A 124 -11.61 -12.70 -6.97
C PHE A 124 -12.29 -12.40 -5.63
N ASP A 125 -13.60 -12.18 -5.61
CA ASP A 125 -14.40 -12.10 -4.38
C ASP A 125 -14.28 -13.38 -3.54
N ASP A 126 -14.28 -14.57 -4.18
CA ASP A 126 -14.13 -15.85 -3.47
C ASP A 126 -12.73 -15.97 -2.85
N VAL A 127 -11.70 -15.53 -3.56
CA VAL A 127 -10.32 -15.47 -3.04
C VAL A 127 -10.24 -14.56 -1.81
N CYS A 128 -10.85 -13.36 -1.88
CA CYS A 128 -10.87 -12.42 -0.78
C CYS A 128 -11.62 -12.96 0.45
N LYS A 129 -12.79 -13.58 0.27
CA LYS A 129 -13.54 -14.21 1.37
C LYS A 129 -12.77 -15.34 2.02
N ALA A 130 -12.09 -16.17 1.22
CA ALA A 130 -11.23 -17.23 1.75
C ALA A 130 -10.07 -16.64 2.55
N LEU A 131 -9.42 -15.58 2.05
CA LEU A 131 -8.35 -14.87 2.73
C LEU A 131 -8.82 -14.26 4.06
N GLU A 132 -9.94 -13.54 4.06
CA GLU A 132 -10.55 -13.00 5.29
C GLU A 132 -10.80 -14.11 6.32
N THR A 133 -11.36 -15.23 5.87
CA THR A 133 -11.67 -16.37 6.74
C THR A 133 -10.43 -16.94 7.40
N ILE A 134 -9.37 -17.19 6.64
CA ILE A 134 -8.14 -17.80 7.19
C ILE A 134 -7.33 -16.82 8.04
N LEU A 135 -7.45 -15.51 7.80
CA LEU A 135 -6.71 -14.47 8.54
C LEU A 135 -7.48 -13.87 9.72
N LYS A 136 -8.78 -14.18 9.87
CA LYS A 136 -9.60 -13.66 10.97
C LYS A 136 -9.02 -13.94 12.36
N SER A 137 -8.48 -15.15 12.57
CA SER A 137 -7.86 -15.55 13.85
C SER A 137 -6.45 -15.01 14.04
N LYS A 138 -5.90 -14.29 13.05
CA LYS A 138 -4.54 -13.74 13.04
C LYS A 138 -4.50 -12.23 13.26
N VAL A 139 -5.65 -11.62 13.46
CA VAL A 139 -5.71 -10.20 13.89
C VAL A 139 -4.91 -10.04 15.19
N ASP A 140 -4.18 -8.92 15.29
CA ASP A 140 -3.23 -8.59 16.36
C ASP A 140 -1.96 -9.48 16.44
N THR A 141 -1.70 -10.30 15.42
CA THR A 141 -0.42 -11.01 15.31
C THR A 141 0.72 -10.02 15.10
N ASP A 142 1.76 -10.12 15.94
CA ASP A 142 3.00 -9.36 15.78
C ASP A 142 3.75 -9.84 14.54
N CYS A 143 4.15 -8.91 13.71
CA CYS A 143 4.92 -9.16 12.50
C CYS A 143 5.79 -7.96 12.14
N TYR A 144 6.61 -8.11 11.11
CA TYR A 144 7.42 -7.04 10.55
C TYR A 144 7.00 -6.83 9.10
N ILE A 145 6.93 -5.56 8.68
CA ILE A 145 6.68 -5.21 7.28
C ILE A 145 7.82 -4.35 6.73
N LYS A 146 8.21 -4.63 5.50
CA LYS A 146 9.17 -3.83 4.75
C LYS A 146 8.41 -2.81 3.89
N ILE A 147 8.68 -1.54 4.11
CA ILE A 147 8.12 -0.43 3.34
C ILE A 147 9.23 0.18 2.49
N VAL A 148 9.02 0.25 1.20
CA VAL A 148 9.90 0.93 0.23
C VAL A 148 9.32 2.28 -0.18
N GLY A 149 10.11 3.10 -0.87
CA GLY A 149 9.67 4.35 -1.46
C GLY A 149 9.30 4.15 -2.93
N ARG A 150 8.12 4.59 -3.32
CA ARG A 150 7.68 4.63 -4.73
C ARG A 150 7.43 6.06 -5.15
N ASN A 151 8.05 6.49 -6.25
CA ASN A 151 7.76 7.81 -6.82
C ASN A 151 6.35 7.78 -7.45
N ARG A 152 5.48 8.66 -6.97
CA ARG A 152 4.17 8.95 -7.56
C ARG A 152 4.03 10.45 -7.67
N ASP A 153 3.91 10.94 -8.90
CA ASP A 153 3.74 12.37 -9.19
C ASP A 153 4.82 13.26 -8.53
N GLY A 154 6.10 12.82 -8.63
CA GLY A 154 7.24 13.54 -8.06
C GLY A 154 7.40 13.44 -6.54
N ARG A 155 6.55 12.66 -5.87
CA ARG A 155 6.62 12.44 -4.41
C ARG A 155 6.92 10.99 -4.08
N ILE A 156 7.84 10.77 -3.15
CA ILE A 156 8.11 9.44 -2.62
C ILE A 156 7.02 9.07 -1.62
N GLN A 157 6.28 8.04 -1.94
CA GLN A 157 5.21 7.50 -1.09
C GLN A 157 5.58 6.12 -0.56
N PRO A 158 5.18 5.79 0.68
CA PRO A 158 5.36 4.44 1.21
C PRO A 158 4.55 3.43 0.39
N ALA A 159 5.20 2.31 0.08
CA ALA A 159 4.61 1.19 -0.66
C ALA A 159 5.27 -0.13 -0.25
N PHE A 160 4.60 -1.24 -0.50
CA PHE A 160 5.28 -2.54 -0.43
C PHE A 160 6.22 -2.75 -1.62
N PRO A 161 7.25 -3.60 -1.47
CA PRO A 161 8.12 -3.98 -2.57
C PRO A 161 7.35 -4.52 -3.77
N ASN A 162 7.80 -4.19 -4.96
CA ASN A 162 7.22 -4.75 -6.18
C ASN A 162 7.71 -6.18 -6.42
N ILE A 163 6.83 -6.99 -6.95
CA ILE A 163 7.19 -8.22 -7.64
C ILE A 163 7.75 -7.84 -9.00
N THR A 164 9.04 -8.05 -9.21
CA THR A 164 9.74 -7.42 -10.34
C THR A 164 10.17 -8.38 -11.44
N ALA A 165 10.12 -9.71 -11.23
CA ALA A 165 10.62 -10.63 -12.22
C ALA A 165 9.89 -11.99 -12.23
N LEU A 166 9.88 -12.61 -13.42
CA LEU A 166 9.59 -14.04 -13.58
C LEU A 166 10.92 -14.80 -13.62
N ASN A 167 10.94 -16.00 -13.04
CA ASN A 167 12.07 -16.90 -13.22
C ASN A 167 12.10 -17.47 -14.67
N LYS A 168 13.14 -18.26 -14.99
CA LYS A 168 13.30 -18.86 -16.34
C LYS A 168 12.14 -19.77 -16.72
N GLU A 169 11.42 -20.35 -15.74
CA GLU A 169 10.26 -21.21 -15.95
C GLU A 169 8.96 -20.40 -16.07
N GLY A 170 9.01 -19.06 -16.10
CA GLY A 170 7.84 -18.20 -16.16
C GLY A 170 7.04 -18.14 -14.85
N LYS A 171 7.59 -18.64 -13.74
CA LYS A 171 6.95 -18.51 -12.42
C LYS A 171 7.25 -17.14 -11.82
N VAL A 172 6.28 -16.60 -11.11
CA VAL A 172 6.45 -15.34 -10.39
C VAL A 172 7.54 -15.51 -9.33
N PHE A 173 8.57 -14.67 -9.44
CA PHE A 173 9.68 -14.62 -8.52
C PHE A 173 9.59 -13.32 -7.72
N THR A 174 9.42 -13.46 -6.40
CA THR A 174 9.56 -12.33 -5.49
C THR A 174 10.94 -12.40 -4.89
N SER A 175 11.83 -11.53 -5.31
CA SER A 175 13.11 -11.38 -4.64
C SER A 175 12.95 -10.84 -3.22
N ASP A 176 11.83 -10.18 -2.94
CA ASP A 176 11.64 -9.41 -1.72
C ASP A 176 10.32 -9.71 -1.04
N ASN A 177 10.41 -10.34 0.12
CA ASN A 177 9.28 -10.46 1.02
C ASN A 177 8.97 -9.08 1.62
N PHE A 178 7.69 -8.72 1.67
CA PHE A 178 7.25 -7.50 2.33
C PHE A 178 6.81 -7.73 3.78
N ILE A 179 6.60 -8.97 4.19
CA ILE A 179 6.14 -9.35 5.53
C ILE A 179 6.91 -10.56 6.05
N SER A 180 7.21 -10.57 7.34
CA SER A 180 7.80 -11.71 8.03
C SER A 180 7.45 -11.69 9.52
N LEU A 181 7.52 -12.84 10.19
CA LEU A 181 7.45 -12.93 11.66
C LEU A 181 8.81 -12.65 12.32
N LYS A 182 9.87 -12.51 11.54
CA LYS A 182 11.23 -12.26 12.00
C LYS A 182 11.88 -11.16 11.17
N PRO A 183 12.44 -10.11 11.78
CA PRO A 183 12.98 -8.96 11.05
C PRO A 183 14.19 -9.32 10.18
N GLU A 184 15.00 -10.30 10.59
CA GLU A 184 16.20 -10.73 9.86
C GLU A 184 15.89 -11.39 8.51
N LEU A 185 14.63 -11.77 8.27
CA LEU A 185 14.18 -12.30 6.98
C LEU A 185 13.72 -11.21 6.00
N LEU A 186 13.77 -9.95 6.43
CA LEU A 186 13.43 -8.79 5.61
C LEU A 186 14.68 -7.94 5.39
N GLY A 187 15.29 -8.05 4.22
CA GLY A 187 16.41 -7.19 3.79
C GLY A 187 15.99 -6.25 2.66
N PHE A 188 16.76 -5.19 2.42
CA PHE A 188 16.66 -4.42 1.19
C PHE A 188 17.56 -5.05 0.13
N SER A 189 17.05 -5.18 -1.10
CA SER A 189 17.85 -5.60 -2.25
C SER A 189 18.83 -4.51 -2.66
N GLU A 190 19.90 -4.86 -3.39
CA GLU A 190 20.84 -3.87 -3.93
C GLU A 190 20.15 -2.78 -4.75
N TYR A 191 19.12 -3.15 -5.50
CA TYR A 191 18.32 -2.20 -6.25
C TYR A 191 17.58 -1.22 -5.31
N GLU A 192 16.92 -1.73 -4.27
CA GLU A 192 16.21 -0.93 -3.27
C GLU A 192 17.17 -0.01 -2.50
N GLU A 193 18.34 -0.52 -2.12
CA GLU A 193 19.40 0.29 -1.49
C GLU A 193 19.89 1.42 -2.39
N THR A 194 20.05 1.15 -3.69
CA THR A 194 20.44 2.16 -4.67
C THR A 194 19.38 3.25 -4.79
N GLN A 195 18.09 2.87 -4.84
CA GLN A 195 16.99 3.83 -4.86
C GLN A 195 16.92 4.66 -3.58
N MET A 196 17.13 4.04 -2.42
CA MET A 196 17.17 4.71 -1.13
C MET A 196 18.30 5.76 -1.06
N LYS A 197 19.48 5.44 -1.57
CA LYS A 197 20.63 6.37 -1.65
C LYS A 197 20.30 7.54 -2.58
N ALA A 198 19.78 7.27 -3.77
CA ALA A 198 19.41 8.31 -4.74
C ALA A 198 18.38 9.29 -4.18
N VAL A 199 17.43 8.82 -3.39
CA VAL A 199 16.44 9.69 -2.72
C VAL A 199 17.08 10.55 -1.62
N LYS A 200 18.03 10.02 -0.87
CA LYS A 200 18.76 10.78 0.18
C LYS A 200 19.68 11.84 -0.40
N GLU A 201 20.27 11.57 -1.56
CA GLU A 201 21.19 12.48 -2.27
C GLU A 201 20.46 13.56 -3.07
N ALA A 202 19.22 13.30 -3.49
CA ALA A 202 18.38 14.32 -4.10
C ALA A 202 18.08 15.41 -3.05
N LYS A 203 18.84 16.52 -3.11
CA LYS A 203 18.57 17.71 -2.30
C LYS A 203 17.10 18.10 -2.48
N PRO A 204 16.41 18.52 -1.40
CA PRO A 204 15.10 19.11 -1.54
C PRO A 204 15.23 20.26 -2.54
N THR A 205 14.54 20.15 -3.67
CA THR A 205 14.41 21.25 -4.60
C THR A 205 13.67 22.32 -3.83
N THR A 206 14.38 23.34 -3.36
CA THR A 206 13.80 24.57 -2.83
C THR A 206 12.89 25.09 -3.92
N MET A 207 11.57 25.01 -3.69
CA MET A 207 10.64 25.73 -4.53
C MET A 207 11.10 27.19 -4.57
N PRO A 208 11.18 27.84 -5.74
CA PRO A 208 11.40 29.25 -5.78
C PRO A 208 10.26 29.88 -4.97
N THR A 209 10.61 30.53 -3.89
CA THR A 209 9.73 31.39 -3.14
C THR A 209 9.37 32.52 -4.11
N THR A 210 8.20 32.44 -4.69
CA THR A 210 7.64 33.60 -5.41
C THR A 210 7.39 34.64 -4.32
N GLU A 211 8.28 35.62 -4.22
CA GLU A 211 8.01 36.83 -3.48
C GLU A 211 6.76 37.45 -4.10
N SER A 212 5.62 37.20 -3.48
CA SER A 212 4.41 37.92 -3.75
C SER A 212 4.59 39.34 -3.19
N ASN A 213 4.88 40.28 -4.08
CA ASN A 213 4.65 41.67 -3.82
C ASN A 213 3.19 41.83 -3.36
N VAL A 214 3.05 42.18 -2.12
CA VAL A 214 1.77 42.57 -1.54
C VAL A 214 1.47 44.00 -2.05
N ASP A 215 0.82 44.09 -3.18
CA ASP A 215 0.02 45.25 -3.51
C ASP A 215 -1.36 45.03 -2.91
N THR A 216 -1.69 45.90 -1.99
CA THR A 216 -2.97 46.00 -1.32
C THR A 216 -4.03 46.41 -2.34
N PRO A 217 -5.08 45.66 -2.58
CA PRO A 217 -6.28 46.20 -3.18
C PRO A 217 -7.34 46.52 -2.12
N SER A 218 -7.92 47.69 -2.32
CA SER A 218 -9.11 48.23 -1.75
C SER A 218 -10.27 47.27 -1.50
N GLU A 219 -10.95 47.57 -0.41
CA GLU A 219 -12.26 47.07 -0.05
C GLU A 219 -13.25 47.14 -1.23
N ASP A 220 -13.82 45.99 -1.58
CA ASP A 220 -15.15 45.94 -2.20
C ASP A 220 -15.94 44.81 -1.52
N ASN A 221 -16.99 45.27 -0.82
CA ASN A 221 -18.08 44.48 -0.29
C ASN A 221 -18.81 43.80 -1.45
N ASP A 222 -18.86 42.48 -1.44
CA ASP A 222 -19.90 41.73 -2.15
C ASP A 222 -20.56 40.71 -1.23
N ASP A 223 -21.80 41.02 -0.99
CA ASP A 223 -22.89 40.43 -0.27
C ASP A 223 -23.22 39.04 -0.82
N PHE A 224 -22.97 37.99 -0.04
CA PHE A 224 -23.40 36.60 -0.33
C PHE A 224 -24.69 36.26 0.42
N SER A 225 -25.78 36.96 0.12
CA SER A 225 -27.09 36.70 0.69
C SER A 225 -28.12 36.18 -0.34
N ASP A 226 -27.74 35.40 -1.35
CA ASP A 226 -28.74 34.74 -2.20
C ASP A 226 -28.18 33.41 -2.78
N LEU A 227 -28.30 32.32 -2.02
CA LEU A 227 -28.42 30.96 -2.55
C LEU A 227 -28.89 30.02 -1.42
N LEU A 228 -30.20 30.08 -1.19
CA LEU A 228 -30.99 28.98 -0.63
C LEU A 228 -31.44 28.06 -1.75
#